data_9a63d0c268b38fded8dd7ea536a698c3
#
_entry.id   9a63d0c268b38fded8dd7ea536a698c3
#
_cell.length_a   1.000
_cell.length_b   1.000
_cell.length_c   1.000
_cell.angle_alpha   90.00
_cell.angle_beta   90.00
_cell.angle_gamma   90.00
#
_symmetry.space_group_name_H-M   'P 1'
#
loop_
_entity.id
_entity.type
_entity.pdbx_description
1 polymer ?
#
loop_
_entity_poly.entity_id
_entity_poly.type
_entity_poly.pdbx_seq_one_letter_code
_entity_poly.pdbx_strand_id
1 'polypeptide(L)'
;MANEVNIKINADDMASGKISGLNSKLKSMRGTFLGVAAAGGAVTGILGMMTKSSLDQQIGINQLDNALKNVNTSYAEQKTAIEEAISATQAKTNFGDEEQRQSLAKIIALTGDNSNALDALAVSTDLASAMGMDLSNASLLVSKALSGQASSLTRYGIQIEEGATNTEILAT
;
A
#
# COMPACT_ATOMS: atom_id res chain seq x y z
N MET A 1 41.81 -19.04 -22.66
CA MET A 1 41.57 -17.63 -22.29
C MET A 1 40.04 -17.43 -22.24
N ALA A 2 39.46 -17.40 -21.05
CA ALA A 2 38.05 -17.19 -20.86
C ALA A 2 37.78 -15.66 -20.83
N ASN A 3 36.95 -15.16 -21.75
CA ASN A 3 36.51 -13.78 -21.73
C ASN A 3 35.40 -13.65 -20.68
N GLU A 4 35.70 -13.04 -19.54
CA GLU A 4 34.67 -12.61 -18.60
C GLU A 4 34.01 -11.33 -19.14
N VAL A 5 32.75 -11.44 -19.44
CA VAL A 5 31.89 -10.27 -19.77
C VAL A 5 31.25 -9.76 -18.47
N ASN A 6 31.84 -8.71 -17.90
CA ASN A 6 31.24 -8.01 -16.77
C ASN A 6 30.16 -7.06 -17.27
N ILE A 7 28.89 -7.45 -17.15
CA ILE A 7 27.75 -6.57 -17.41
C ILE A 7 27.44 -5.83 -16.09
N LYS A 8 27.85 -4.56 -15.97
CA LYS A 8 27.35 -3.69 -14.90
C LYS A 8 25.96 -3.18 -15.30
N ILE A 9 24.93 -3.72 -14.67
CA ILE A 9 23.58 -3.15 -14.77
C ILE A 9 23.53 -2.03 -13.74
N ASN A 10 23.65 -0.77 -14.18
CA ASN A 10 23.28 0.38 -13.37
C ASN A 10 21.74 0.50 -13.46
N ALA A 11 21.05 -0.13 -12.55
CA ALA A 11 19.67 0.23 -12.29
C ALA A 11 19.69 1.57 -11.55
N ASP A 12 19.32 2.66 -12.22
CA ASP A 12 19.02 3.92 -11.55
C ASP A 12 17.81 3.68 -10.66
N ASP A 13 18.08 3.50 -9.38
CA ASP A 13 17.09 3.26 -8.34
C ASP A 13 16.32 4.56 -8.03
N MET A 14 15.44 4.94 -8.95
CA MET A 14 14.50 6.05 -8.73
C MET A 14 13.38 5.67 -7.73
N ALA A 15 13.18 4.39 -7.46
CA ALA A 15 12.18 3.91 -6.53
C ALA A 15 12.64 4.08 -5.07
N SER A 16 13.85 3.67 -4.71
CA SER A 16 14.38 3.78 -3.35
C SER A 16 14.45 5.22 -2.85
N GLY A 17 14.80 6.18 -3.71
CA GLY A 17 14.80 7.61 -3.34
C GLY A 17 13.40 8.14 -3.04
N LYS A 18 12.37 7.62 -3.70
CA LYS A 18 10.96 8.02 -3.49
C LYS A 18 10.34 7.28 -2.31
N ILE A 19 10.69 6.03 -2.10
CA ILE A 19 10.26 5.20 -0.95
C ILE A 19 10.89 5.71 0.34
N SER A 20 12.17 6.10 0.36
CA SER A 20 12.81 6.71 1.52
C SER A 20 12.20 8.08 1.87
N GLY A 21 11.76 8.85 0.86
CA GLY A 21 11.02 10.10 1.05
C GLY A 21 9.62 9.88 1.63
N LEU A 22 8.93 8.79 1.23
CA LEU A 22 7.63 8.40 1.78
C LEU A 22 7.79 7.89 3.23
N ASN A 23 8.80 7.06 3.47
CA ASN A 23 9.10 6.51 4.81
C ASN A 23 9.52 7.61 5.82
N SER A 24 10.22 8.66 5.37
CA SER A 24 10.53 9.82 6.23
C SER A 24 9.29 10.66 6.51
N LYS A 25 8.37 10.80 5.55
CA LYS A 25 7.07 11.46 5.77
C LYS A 25 6.16 10.64 6.68
N LEU A 26 6.10 9.33 6.51
CA LEU A 26 5.38 8.42 7.41
C LEU A 26 5.94 8.41 8.83
N LYS A 27 7.27 8.45 9.00
CA LYS A 27 7.91 8.59 10.33
C LYS A 27 7.62 9.94 10.99
N SER A 28 7.57 11.04 10.22
CA SER A 28 7.19 12.36 10.76
C SER A 28 5.70 12.41 11.10
N MET A 29 4.84 11.69 10.37
CA MET A 29 3.41 11.58 10.65
C MET A 29 3.11 10.76 11.92
N ARG A 30 3.94 9.77 12.29
CA ARG A 30 3.84 9.06 13.57
C ARG A 30 3.84 10.01 14.78
N GLY A 31 4.57 11.12 14.69
CA GLY A 31 4.60 12.17 15.74
C GLY A 31 3.33 13.02 15.77
N THR A 32 2.64 13.17 14.64
CA THR A 32 1.41 13.97 14.51
C THR A 32 0.17 13.17 14.90
N PHE A 33 0.20 11.84 14.73
CA PHE A 33 -0.92 10.94 15.08
C PHE A 33 -1.24 10.88 16.57
N LEU A 34 -0.26 11.10 17.44
CA LEU A 34 -0.48 11.16 18.90
C LEU A 34 -1.18 12.46 19.35
N GLY A 35 -1.33 13.45 18.46
CA GLY A 35 -1.94 14.76 18.77
C GLY A 35 -3.40 14.94 18.34
N VAL A 36 -3.98 14.06 17.50
CA VAL A 36 -5.32 14.24 16.90
C VAL A 36 -6.42 13.42 17.59
N ALA A 37 -6.11 12.72 18.67
CA ALA A 37 -7.10 11.96 19.45
C ALA A 37 -8.16 12.83 20.19
N ALA A 38 -8.24 14.13 19.91
CA ALA A 38 -9.11 15.07 20.65
C ALA A 38 -10.23 15.74 19.83
N ALA A 39 -10.47 15.37 18.58
CA ALA A 39 -11.57 15.95 17.80
C ALA A 39 -12.51 14.85 17.28
N GLY A 40 -13.28 14.26 18.21
CA GLY A 40 -14.44 13.44 17.89
C GLY A 40 -15.54 14.30 17.24
N GLY A 41 -15.52 14.40 15.92
CA GLY A 41 -16.58 15.02 15.12
C GLY A 41 -17.32 13.97 14.33
N ALA A 42 -18.55 13.68 14.72
CA ALA A 42 -19.47 12.79 14.07
C ALA A 42 -19.59 13.09 12.56
N VAL A 43 -19.28 12.11 11.71
CA VAL A 43 -19.67 12.12 10.31
C VAL A 43 -21.13 11.62 10.23
N THR A 44 -22.04 12.46 10.68
CA THR A 44 -23.47 12.29 10.44
C THR A 44 -23.93 13.41 9.52
N GLY A 45 -24.23 13.06 8.28
CA GLY A 45 -25.06 13.90 7.46
C GLY A 45 -24.56 14.20 6.05
N ILE A 46 -24.59 13.23 5.14
CA ILE A 46 -24.89 13.48 3.72
C ILE A 46 -25.62 12.25 3.18
N LEU A 47 -26.88 12.13 3.49
CA LEU A 47 -27.83 11.29 2.76
C LEU A 47 -28.60 12.19 1.80
N GLY A 48 -28.08 12.34 0.59
CA GLY A 48 -28.77 13.09 -0.44
C GLY A 48 -28.02 13.04 -1.76
N MET A 49 -28.50 12.26 -2.72
CA MET A 49 -27.95 12.07 -4.07
C MET A 49 -26.64 11.24 -4.15
N MET A 50 -26.73 9.98 -3.78
CA MET A 50 -25.68 9.03 -4.11
C MET A 50 -25.75 8.64 -5.59
N THR A 51 -24.79 9.09 -6.38
CA THR A 51 -24.49 8.51 -7.70
C THR A 51 -23.82 7.15 -7.51
N LYS A 52 -23.80 6.30 -8.55
CA LYS A 52 -23.11 4.99 -8.50
C LYS A 52 -21.65 5.13 -7.99
N SER A 53 -20.95 6.17 -8.43
CA SER A 53 -19.60 6.49 -7.97
C SER A 53 -19.53 6.74 -6.46
N SER A 54 -20.51 7.41 -5.87
CA SER A 54 -20.56 7.67 -4.42
C SER A 54 -20.83 6.39 -3.62
N LEU A 55 -21.58 5.44 -4.21
CA LEU A 55 -21.80 4.13 -3.59
C LEU A 55 -20.52 3.28 -3.60
N ASP A 56 -19.80 3.25 -4.71
CA ASP A 56 -18.55 2.50 -4.84
C ASP A 56 -17.49 3.06 -3.87
N GLN A 57 -17.38 4.39 -3.75
CA GLN A 57 -16.55 5.05 -2.74
C GLN A 57 -16.93 4.62 -1.31
N GLN A 58 -18.20 4.62 -0.98
CA GLN A 58 -18.65 4.25 0.37
C GLN A 58 -18.37 2.78 0.68
N ILE A 59 -18.51 1.91 -0.31
CA ILE A 59 -18.16 0.48 -0.17
C ILE A 59 -16.66 0.33 0.11
N GLY A 60 -15.80 1.00 -0.64
CA GLY A 60 -14.35 0.97 -0.44
C GLY A 60 -13.94 1.47 0.95
N ILE A 61 -14.52 2.59 1.40
CA ILE A 61 -14.28 3.13 2.75
C ILE A 61 -14.75 2.16 3.83
N ASN A 62 -15.92 1.56 3.68
CA ASN A 62 -16.46 0.61 4.67
C ASN A 62 -15.62 -0.68 4.74
N GLN A 63 -15.15 -1.19 3.61
CA GLN A 63 -14.26 -2.35 3.57
C GLN A 63 -12.94 -2.07 4.27
N LEU A 64 -12.36 -0.90 4.00
CA LEU A 64 -11.11 -0.46 4.63
C LEU A 64 -11.27 -0.24 6.13
N ASP A 65 -12.34 0.41 6.56
CA ASP A 65 -12.63 0.64 7.99
C ASP A 65 -12.83 -0.68 8.75
N ASN A 66 -13.51 -1.66 8.14
CA ASN A 66 -13.66 -2.98 8.72
C ASN A 66 -12.31 -3.72 8.83
N ALA A 67 -11.44 -3.63 7.82
CA ALA A 67 -10.12 -4.22 7.89
C ALA A 67 -9.25 -3.56 8.98
N LEU A 68 -9.31 -2.23 9.09
CA LEU A 68 -8.60 -1.47 10.12
C LEU A 68 -9.09 -1.79 11.54
N LYS A 69 -10.40 -1.96 11.74
CA LYS A 69 -10.97 -2.36 13.04
C LYS A 69 -10.46 -3.72 13.51
N ASN A 70 -10.22 -4.65 12.59
CA ASN A 70 -9.66 -5.96 12.93
C ASN A 70 -8.20 -5.88 13.44
N VAL A 71 -7.51 -4.78 13.18
CA VAL A 71 -6.15 -4.50 13.66
C VAL A 71 -6.11 -3.35 14.68
N ASN A 72 -7.23 -3.17 15.40
CA ASN A 72 -7.40 -2.22 16.51
C ASN A 72 -7.17 -0.74 16.16
N THR A 73 -7.56 -0.33 14.95
CA THR A 73 -7.58 1.07 14.51
C THR A 73 -8.83 1.35 13.67
N SER A 74 -8.99 2.55 13.14
CA SER A 74 -10.13 2.91 12.31
C SER A 74 -9.72 3.77 11.13
N TYR A 75 -10.56 3.78 10.09
CA TYR A 75 -10.35 4.68 8.95
C TYR A 75 -10.35 6.15 9.38
N ALA A 76 -11.20 6.54 10.33
CA ALA A 76 -11.27 7.92 10.82
C ALA A 76 -9.94 8.39 11.44
N GLU A 77 -9.25 7.49 12.15
CA GLU A 77 -7.95 7.79 12.76
C GLU A 77 -6.82 7.88 11.73
N GLN A 78 -6.89 7.10 10.66
CA GLN A 78 -5.82 7.03 9.65
C GLN A 78 -6.15 7.74 8.33
N LYS A 79 -7.31 8.38 8.24
CA LYS A 79 -7.84 8.96 7.01
C LYS A 79 -6.84 9.86 6.31
N THR A 80 -6.22 10.79 7.03
CA THR A 80 -5.29 11.77 6.43
C THR A 80 -4.11 11.06 5.76
N ALA A 81 -3.48 10.11 6.46
CA ALA A 81 -2.35 9.38 5.92
C ALA A 81 -2.72 8.53 4.71
N ILE A 82 -3.86 7.84 4.80
CA ILE A 82 -4.36 6.98 3.73
C ILE A 82 -4.70 7.82 2.48
N GLU A 83 -5.45 8.90 2.64
CA GLU A 83 -5.87 9.72 1.50
C GLU A 83 -4.70 10.48 0.87
N GLU A 84 -3.72 10.93 1.65
CA GLU A 84 -2.49 11.52 1.12
C GLU A 84 -1.67 10.50 0.32
N ALA A 85 -1.51 9.27 0.81
CA ALA A 85 -0.82 8.20 0.10
C ALA A 85 -1.53 7.82 -1.20
N ILE A 86 -2.86 7.67 -1.16
CA ILE A 86 -3.70 7.37 -2.32
C ILE A 86 -3.60 8.49 -3.35
N SER A 87 -3.75 9.73 -2.93
CA SER A 87 -3.65 10.90 -3.82
C SER A 87 -2.26 11.02 -4.47
N ALA A 88 -1.20 10.77 -3.70
CA ALA A 88 0.17 10.79 -4.23
C ALA A 88 0.41 9.66 -5.26
N THR A 89 -0.23 8.52 -5.09
CA THR A 89 -0.16 7.40 -6.02
C THR A 89 -0.99 7.63 -7.27
N GLN A 90 -2.19 8.16 -7.11
CA GLN A 90 -3.09 8.53 -8.21
C GLN A 90 -2.46 9.56 -9.18
N ALA A 91 -1.66 10.48 -8.65
CA ALA A 91 -0.94 11.46 -9.47
C ALA A 91 0.13 10.84 -10.39
N LYS A 92 0.51 9.58 -10.16
CA LYS A 92 1.60 8.89 -10.86
C LYS A 92 1.16 7.65 -11.62
N THR A 93 -0.06 7.18 -11.40
CA THR A 93 -0.58 5.91 -11.93
C THR A 93 -2.01 6.08 -12.42
N ASN A 94 -2.53 5.06 -13.10
CA ASN A 94 -3.90 5.02 -13.57
C ASN A 94 -4.88 4.36 -12.58
N PHE A 95 -4.41 4.00 -11.37
CA PHE A 95 -5.25 3.34 -10.38
C PHE A 95 -6.11 4.34 -9.62
N GLY A 96 -7.43 4.12 -9.63
CA GLY A 96 -8.40 4.94 -8.93
C GLY A 96 -8.29 4.85 -7.40
N ASP A 97 -8.83 5.82 -6.71
CA ASP A 97 -8.83 5.87 -5.24
C ASP A 97 -9.68 4.75 -4.62
N GLU A 98 -10.79 4.35 -5.24
CA GLU A 98 -11.59 3.20 -4.81
C GLU A 98 -10.80 1.89 -4.90
N GLU A 99 -10.09 1.68 -6.00
CA GLU A 99 -9.28 0.48 -6.23
C GLU A 99 -8.13 0.40 -5.22
N GLN A 100 -7.50 1.54 -4.93
CA GLN A 100 -6.43 1.63 -3.93
C GLN A 100 -6.96 1.37 -2.51
N ARG A 101 -8.13 1.91 -2.12
CA ARG A 101 -8.76 1.63 -0.81
C ARG A 101 -9.11 0.16 -0.65
N GLN A 102 -9.68 -0.47 -1.68
CA GLN A 102 -10.00 -1.90 -1.67
C GLN A 102 -8.73 -2.76 -1.58
N SER A 103 -7.66 -2.38 -2.28
CA SER A 103 -6.37 -3.06 -2.23
C SER A 103 -5.71 -2.92 -0.86
N LEU A 104 -5.76 -1.74 -0.25
CA LEU A 104 -5.28 -1.49 1.10
C LEU A 104 -6.06 -2.33 2.13
N ALA A 105 -7.38 -2.37 2.02
CA ALA A 105 -8.22 -3.22 2.87
C ALA A 105 -7.84 -4.70 2.75
N LYS A 106 -7.56 -5.18 1.54
CA LYS A 106 -7.12 -6.55 1.28
C LYS A 106 -5.75 -6.83 1.89
N ILE A 107 -4.78 -5.92 1.74
CA ILE A 107 -3.45 -6.04 2.35
C ILE A 107 -3.58 -6.19 3.87
N ILE A 108 -4.29 -5.28 4.53
CA ILE A 108 -4.50 -5.32 5.99
C ILE A 108 -5.20 -6.61 6.42
N ALA A 109 -6.24 -7.03 5.71
CA ALA A 109 -6.97 -8.24 6.04
C ALA A 109 -6.14 -9.52 5.91
N LEU A 110 -5.20 -9.57 4.96
CA LEU A 110 -4.36 -10.74 4.71
C LEU A 110 -3.11 -10.77 5.59
N THR A 111 -2.53 -9.61 5.90
CA THR A 111 -1.32 -9.52 6.72
C THR A 111 -1.61 -9.43 8.21
N GLY A 112 -2.80 -8.95 8.59
CA GLY A 112 -3.14 -8.62 9.97
C GLY A 112 -2.32 -7.46 10.54
N ASP A 113 -1.67 -6.68 9.69
CA ASP A 113 -0.76 -5.59 10.06
C ASP A 113 -1.09 -4.33 9.24
N ASN A 114 -1.24 -3.21 9.92
CA ASN A 114 -1.44 -1.91 9.29
C ASN A 114 -0.17 -1.05 9.26
N SER A 115 0.88 -1.46 9.98
CA SER A 115 2.10 -0.64 10.10
C SER A 115 2.86 -0.51 8.79
N ASN A 116 2.85 -1.55 7.97
CA ASN A 116 3.50 -1.61 6.66
C ASN A 116 2.50 -1.58 5.50
N ALA A 117 1.20 -1.39 5.78
CA ALA A 117 0.16 -1.55 4.76
C ALA A 117 0.22 -0.50 3.64
N LEU A 118 0.60 0.74 3.95
CA LEU A 118 0.76 1.79 2.95
C LEU A 118 2.00 1.56 2.08
N ASP A 119 3.09 1.08 2.66
CA ASP A 119 4.29 0.70 1.90
C ASP A 119 3.98 -0.50 1.00
N ALA A 120 3.24 -1.48 1.51
CA ALA A 120 2.78 -2.63 0.73
C ALA A 120 1.84 -2.22 -0.42
N LEU A 121 0.98 -1.22 -0.21
CA LEU A 121 0.15 -0.66 -1.28
C LEU A 121 1.01 0.01 -2.36
N ALA A 122 2.01 0.78 -1.97
CA ALA A 122 2.93 1.42 -2.91
C ALA A 122 3.67 0.38 -3.77
N VAL A 123 4.27 -0.65 -3.14
CA VAL A 123 4.93 -1.76 -3.84
C VAL A 123 3.95 -2.51 -4.74
N SER A 124 2.71 -2.75 -4.27
CA SER A 124 1.67 -3.38 -5.10
C SER A 124 1.32 -2.57 -6.33
N THR A 125 1.28 -1.25 -6.20
CA THR A 125 1.01 -0.33 -7.31
C THR A 125 2.15 -0.32 -8.33
N ASP A 126 3.38 -0.34 -7.87
CA ASP A 126 4.57 -0.42 -8.73
C ASP A 126 4.62 -1.77 -9.45
N LEU A 127 4.36 -2.87 -8.74
CA LEU A 127 4.28 -4.21 -9.33
C LEU A 127 3.16 -4.30 -10.38
N ALA A 128 1.97 -3.79 -10.06
CA ALA A 128 0.83 -3.78 -10.98
C ALA A 128 1.16 -3.01 -12.26
N SER A 129 1.78 -1.83 -12.12
CA SER A 129 2.20 -0.98 -13.23
C SER A 129 3.28 -1.65 -14.09
N ALA A 130 4.29 -2.25 -13.46
CA ALA A 130 5.41 -2.89 -14.16
C ALA A 130 4.99 -4.14 -14.91
N MET A 131 4.05 -4.92 -14.38
CA MET A 131 3.60 -6.19 -14.94
C MET A 131 2.31 -6.08 -15.76
N GLY A 132 1.67 -4.92 -15.81
CA GLY A 132 0.41 -4.71 -16.51
C GLY A 132 -0.73 -5.55 -15.93
N MET A 133 -0.77 -5.72 -14.62
CA MET A 133 -1.80 -6.50 -13.92
C MET A 133 -2.70 -5.62 -13.07
N ASP A 134 -3.86 -6.16 -12.66
CA ASP A 134 -4.76 -5.47 -11.74
C ASP A 134 -4.10 -5.25 -10.37
N LEU A 135 -4.33 -4.08 -9.78
CA LEU A 135 -3.81 -3.73 -8.47
C LEU A 135 -4.25 -4.73 -7.38
N SER A 136 -5.48 -5.25 -7.49
CA SER A 136 -6.00 -6.28 -6.60
C SER A 136 -5.17 -7.58 -6.62
N ASN A 137 -4.68 -7.99 -7.80
CA ASN A 137 -3.83 -9.17 -7.96
C ASN A 137 -2.40 -8.90 -7.44
N ALA A 138 -1.83 -7.74 -7.75
CA ALA A 138 -0.54 -7.34 -7.21
C ALA A 138 -0.56 -7.26 -5.67
N SER A 139 -1.59 -6.67 -5.10
CA SER A 139 -1.78 -6.60 -3.64
C SER A 139 -1.89 -7.97 -2.98
N LEU A 140 -2.54 -8.94 -3.65
CA LEU A 140 -2.58 -10.32 -3.17
C LEU A 140 -1.19 -10.96 -3.17
N LEU A 141 -0.39 -10.73 -4.20
CA LEU A 141 0.97 -11.28 -4.30
C LEU A 141 1.90 -10.71 -3.24
N VAL A 142 1.88 -9.38 -3.05
CA VAL A 142 2.66 -8.69 -2.02
C VAL A 142 2.22 -9.14 -0.63
N SER A 143 0.91 -9.22 -0.36
CA SER A 143 0.40 -9.71 0.93
C SER A 143 0.82 -11.14 1.24
N LYS A 144 0.84 -12.03 0.24
CA LYS A 144 1.36 -13.40 0.40
C LYS A 144 2.84 -13.41 0.73
N ALA A 145 3.63 -12.57 0.07
CA ALA A 145 5.06 -12.46 0.36
C ALA A 145 5.29 -11.99 1.80
N LEU A 146 4.57 -10.95 2.25
CA LEU A 146 4.62 -10.44 3.62
C LEU A 146 4.13 -11.47 4.67
N SER A 147 3.27 -12.40 4.26
CA SER A 147 2.81 -13.51 5.10
C SER A 147 3.73 -14.75 5.03
N GLY A 148 4.95 -14.61 4.53
CA GLY A 148 5.95 -15.68 4.45
C GLY A 148 5.87 -16.55 3.19
N GLN A 149 5.04 -16.21 2.21
CA GLN A 149 4.94 -16.91 0.92
C GLN A 149 5.69 -16.15 -0.20
N ALA A 150 6.97 -15.85 0.05
CA ALA A 150 7.82 -15.06 -0.85
C ALA A 150 7.92 -15.65 -2.28
N SER A 151 7.80 -16.96 -2.42
CA SER A 151 7.77 -17.64 -3.72
C SER A 151 6.65 -17.17 -4.66
N SER A 152 5.63 -16.50 -4.15
CA SER A 152 4.56 -15.88 -4.96
C SER A 152 5.10 -14.83 -5.93
N LEU A 153 6.18 -14.14 -5.60
CA LEU A 153 6.82 -13.08 -6.38
C LEU A 153 7.94 -13.61 -7.31
N THR A 154 8.51 -14.77 -7.02
CA THR A 154 9.63 -15.36 -7.80
C THR A 154 9.27 -15.56 -9.26
N ARG A 155 8.02 -15.93 -9.57
CA ARG A 155 7.53 -16.10 -10.96
C ARG A 155 7.53 -14.81 -11.77
N TYR A 156 7.60 -13.68 -11.10
CA TYR A 156 7.69 -12.34 -11.71
C TYR A 156 9.12 -11.79 -11.73
N GLY A 157 10.11 -12.66 -11.42
CA GLY A 157 11.53 -12.30 -11.41
C GLY A 157 12.00 -11.58 -10.14
N ILE A 158 11.11 -11.44 -9.15
CA ILE A 158 11.44 -10.82 -7.87
C ILE A 158 11.90 -11.92 -6.92
N GLN A 159 13.18 -11.87 -6.54
CA GLN A 159 13.77 -12.82 -5.61
C GLN A 159 13.81 -12.20 -4.21
N ILE A 160 13.21 -12.91 -3.26
CA ILE A 160 13.21 -12.54 -1.86
C ILE A 160 14.02 -13.60 -1.11
N GLU A 161 14.95 -13.16 -0.29
CA GLU A 161 15.78 -14.07 0.51
C GLU A 161 14.94 -14.78 1.57
N GLU A 162 15.31 -16.03 1.87
CA GLU A 162 14.61 -16.78 2.91
C GLU A 162 14.87 -16.15 4.28
N GLY A 163 13.80 -15.87 5.00
CA GLY A 163 13.85 -15.19 6.29
C GLY A 163 13.89 -13.66 6.22
N ALA A 164 13.73 -13.07 5.02
CA ALA A 164 13.64 -11.62 4.87
C ALA A 164 12.49 -11.03 5.72
N THR A 165 12.76 -9.92 6.37
CA THR A 165 11.76 -9.15 7.11
C THR A 165 10.78 -8.44 6.18
N ASN A 166 9.61 -8.05 6.69
CA ASN A 166 8.63 -7.30 5.90
C ASN A 166 9.24 -6.02 5.29
N THR A 167 10.12 -5.34 6.01
CA THR A 167 10.81 -4.14 5.52
C THR A 167 11.74 -4.45 4.35
N GLU A 168 12.45 -5.58 4.40
CA GLU A 168 13.33 -6.03 3.32
C GLU A 168 12.53 -6.47 2.10
N ILE A 169 11.42 -7.19 2.31
CA ILE A 169 10.49 -7.58 1.23
C ILE A 169 9.94 -6.34 0.50
N LEU A 170 9.59 -5.29 1.23
CA LEU A 170 9.05 -4.06 0.66
C LEU A 170 10.14 -3.15 0.03
N ALA A 171 11.42 -3.44 0.24
CA ALA A 171 12.54 -2.71 -0.34
C ALA A 171 13.12 -3.37 -1.59
N THR A 172 12.66 -4.57 -1.94
CA THR A 172 13.11 -5.34 -3.12
C THR A 172 12.44 -4.85 -4.39
#